data_e0d4a52e1787c29f10dc4a4699ef0216
#
_entry.id   e0d4a52e1787c29f10dc4a4699ef0216
#
_cell.length_a   1.000
_cell.length_b   1.000
_cell.length_c   1.000
_cell.angle_alpha   90.00
_cell.angle_beta   90.00
_cell.angle_gamma   90.00
#
_symmetry.space_group_name_H-M   'P 1'
#
loop_
_entity.id
_entity.type
_entity.pdbx_description
1 polymer ?
#
loop_
_entity_poly.entity_id
_entity_poly.type
_entity_poly.pdbx_seq_one_letter_code
_entity_poly.pdbx_strand_id
1 'polypeptide(L)'
;MLFRSDEVEITVEPKQEDKPDIDQFSLTCTPLEKAETTLRLIKSQGYERVMIFCNTKHMCQRLCDDFQRAGLDCECLHGDIRQQQREKTMQRYRSGKLPVLVATDVASRGIDVDDVDCVINYDVPEENEYYVHRIGRTGRAKRKGVAWSIIGNFPEKAKLDEIAKFSNYTIQPMVLSPDGQLTKEEVKAPPAPKRRFR
;
A
#
# COMPACT_ATOMS: atom_id res chain seq x y z
N MET A 1 32.11 47.43 0.13
CA MET A 1 32.29 46.18 0.86
C MET A 1 31.04 45.31 0.62
N LEU A 2 31.18 44.31 -0.25
CA LEU A 2 30.09 43.41 -0.61
C LEU A 2 30.27 42.14 0.24
N PHE A 3 29.33 41.87 1.15
CA PHE A 3 29.26 40.59 1.85
C PHE A 3 28.63 39.57 0.94
N ARG A 4 29.39 38.61 0.46
CA ARG A 4 28.88 37.36 -0.11
C ARG A 4 28.55 36.43 1.07
N SER A 5 27.26 36.12 1.26
CA SER A 5 26.83 34.99 2.08
C SER A 5 26.93 33.74 1.22
N ASP A 6 27.90 32.90 1.48
CA ASP A 6 27.94 31.56 0.93
C ASP A 6 26.84 30.73 1.65
N GLU A 7 25.73 30.50 0.96
CA GLU A 7 24.73 29.54 1.42
C GLU A 7 25.32 28.12 1.31
N VAL A 8 25.66 27.54 2.44
CA VAL A 8 26.02 26.12 2.53
C VAL A 8 24.74 25.32 2.53
N GLU A 9 24.39 24.73 1.39
CA GLU A 9 23.31 23.77 1.29
C GLU A 9 23.75 22.45 1.98
N ILE A 10 23.31 22.26 3.22
CA ILE A 10 23.57 21.02 3.96
C ILE A 10 22.55 19.97 3.51
N THR A 11 22.90 19.19 2.51
CA THR A 11 22.14 18.01 2.13
C THR A 11 22.42 16.92 3.18
N VAL A 12 21.54 16.77 4.15
CA VAL A 12 21.60 15.66 5.11
C VAL A 12 21.04 14.41 4.41
N GLU A 13 21.92 13.56 3.90
CA GLU A 13 21.50 12.22 3.48
C GLU A 13 21.02 11.46 4.71
N PRO A 14 19.77 10.93 4.72
CA PRO A 14 19.28 10.14 5.84
C PRO A 14 20.17 8.90 6.01
N LYS A 15 20.69 8.69 7.21
CA LYS A 15 21.49 7.52 7.55
C LYS A 15 20.67 6.26 7.25
N GLN A 16 21.31 5.23 6.75
CA GLN A 16 20.73 3.96 6.33
C GLN A 16 19.94 3.24 7.47
N GLU A 17 20.15 3.67 8.72
CA GLU A 17 19.47 3.16 9.93
C GLU A 17 18.04 3.66 10.12
N ASP A 18 17.58 4.69 9.36
CA ASP A 18 16.25 5.31 9.51
C ASP A 18 15.22 4.83 8.47
N LYS A 19 15.60 3.91 7.56
CA LYS A 19 14.64 3.36 6.60
C LYS A 19 13.75 2.33 7.30
N PRO A 20 12.40 2.45 7.15
CA PRO A 20 11.48 1.46 7.70
C PRO A 20 11.78 0.06 7.14
N ASP A 21 11.81 -0.96 8.01
CA ASP A 21 11.94 -2.36 7.59
C ASP A 21 10.57 -2.89 7.14
N ILE A 22 10.33 -2.88 5.83
CA ILE A 22 9.04 -3.23 5.24
C ILE A 22 9.22 -4.29 4.18
N ASP A 23 8.65 -5.46 4.39
CA ASP A 23 8.50 -6.46 3.34
C ASP A 23 7.43 -6.02 2.35
N GLN A 24 7.78 -6.01 1.07
CA GLN A 24 6.90 -5.50 0.02
C GLN A 24 6.57 -6.60 -0.97
N PHE A 25 5.27 -6.78 -1.19
CA PHE A 25 4.73 -7.84 -2.03
C PHE A 25 3.72 -7.31 -3.04
N SER A 26 3.51 -8.05 -4.11
CA SER A 26 2.42 -7.81 -5.05
C SER A 26 1.61 -9.07 -5.32
N LEU A 27 0.30 -8.91 -5.52
CA LEU A 27 -0.62 -9.95 -5.98
C LEU A 27 -1.24 -9.51 -7.30
N THR A 28 -1.18 -10.37 -8.30
CA THR A 28 -1.84 -10.14 -9.59
C THR A 28 -3.13 -10.93 -9.65
N CYS A 29 -4.23 -10.28 -10.01
CA CYS A 29 -5.55 -10.87 -10.18
C CYS A 29 -6.31 -10.14 -11.30
N THR A 30 -7.50 -10.58 -11.65
CA THR A 30 -8.35 -9.80 -12.57
C THR A 30 -8.95 -8.58 -11.86
N PRO A 31 -9.34 -7.51 -12.58
CA PRO A 31 -9.99 -6.35 -11.99
C PRO A 31 -11.26 -6.70 -11.18
N LEU A 32 -11.98 -7.73 -11.60
CA LEU A 32 -13.21 -8.19 -10.93
C LEU A 32 -12.91 -8.92 -9.62
N GLU A 33 -11.76 -9.57 -9.51
CA GLU A 33 -11.35 -10.34 -8.33
C GLU A 33 -10.59 -9.50 -7.30
N LYS A 34 -10.23 -8.23 -7.59
CA LYS A 34 -9.41 -7.41 -6.69
C LYS A 34 -9.97 -7.34 -5.27
N ALA A 35 -11.27 -7.06 -5.13
CA ALA A 35 -11.90 -6.94 -3.82
C ALA A 35 -11.90 -8.27 -3.06
N GLU A 36 -12.26 -9.36 -3.72
CA GLU A 36 -12.26 -10.70 -3.13
C GLU A 36 -10.84 -11.16 -2.75
N THR A 37 -9.87 -10.95 -3.63
CA THR A 37 -8.45 -11.27 -3.37
C THR A 37 -7.93 -10.49 -2.17
N THR A 38 -8.26 -9.20 -2.06
CA THR A 38 -7.86 -8.35 -0.92
C THR A 38 -8.50 -8.84 0.38
N LEU A 39 -9.79 -9.16 0.36
CA LEU A 39 -10.50 -9.68 1.52
C LEU A 39 -9.93 -11.02 1.99
N ARG A 40 -9.65 -11.92 1.06
CA ARG A 40 -9.02 -13.23 1.33
C ARG A 40 -7.63 -13.07 1.91
N LEU A 41 -6.81 -12.16 1.36
CA LEU A 41 -5.49 -11.83 1.91
C LEU A 41 -5.60 -11.39 3.37
N ILE A 42 -6.46 -10.44 3.69
CA ILE A 42 -6.62 -9.94 5.07
C ILE A 42 -7.03 -11.07 6.01
N LYS A 43 -8.04 -11.88 5.64
CA LYS A 43 -8.55 -12.95 6.48
C LYS A 43 -7.55 -14.09 6.68
N SER A 44 -6.74 -14.42 5.66
CA SER A 44 -5.82 -15.55 5.72
C SER A 44 -4.52 -15.25 6.46
N GLN A 45 -4.07 -13.98 6.47
CA GLN A 45 -2.79 -13.61 7.08
C GLN A 45 -2.90 -13.16 8.54
N GLY A 46 -4.11 -12.97 9.06
CA GLY A 46 -4.34 -12.65 10.48
C GLY A 46 -3.82 -11.27 10.91
N TYR A 47 -3.79 -10.29 9.99
CA TYR A 47 -3.43 -8.93 10.34
C TYR A 47 -4.47 -8.31 11.27
N GLU A 48 -4.04 -7.69 12.35
CA GLU A 48 -4.91 -7.04 13.34
C GLU A 48 -5.24 -5.59 12.97
N ARG A 49 -4.28 -4.88 12.34
CA ARG A 49 -4.44 -3.47 11.95
C ARG A 49 -4.00 -3.29 10.51
N VAL A 50 -4.96 -3.06 9.62
CA VAL A 50 -4.74 -2.90 8.19
C VAL A 50 -5.15 -1.51 7.71
N MET A 51 -4.31 -0.88 6.91
CA MET A 51 -4.64 0.35 6.20
C MET A 51 -4.65 0.10 4.69
N ILE A 52 -5.79 0.39 4.05
CA ILE A 52 -5.99 0.15 2.61
C ILE A 52 -6.10 1.49 1.90
N PHE A 53 -5.35 1.65 0.81
CA PHE A 53 -5.34 2.86 0.02
C PHE A 53 -6.03 2.69 -1.33
N CYS A 54 -6.96 3.61 -1.62
CA CYS A 54 -7.63 3.76 -2.91
C CYS A 54 -7.32 5.13 -3.51
N ASN A 55 -7.23 5.22 -4.85
CA ASN A 55 -6.95 6.48 -5.53
C ASN A 55 -8.15 7.44 -5.54
N THR A 56 -9.39 6.91 -5.46
CA THR A 56 -10.60 7.73 -5.53
C THR A 56 -11.53 7.51 -4.33
N LYS A 57 -12.28 8.57 -3.97
CA LYS A 57 -13.29 8.48 -2.90
C LYS A 57 -14.39 7.46 -3.20
N HIS A 58 -14.80 7.33 -4.47
CA HIS A 58 -15.80 6.36 -4.89
C HIS A 58 -15.33 4.92 -4.71
N MET A 59 -14.08 4.62 -5.09
CA MET A 59 -13.50 3.30 -4.86
C MET A 59 -13.35 3.01 -3.36
N CYS A 60 -12.89 4.01 -2.60
CA CYS A 60 -12.76 3.91 -1.14
C CYS A 60 -14.09 3.53 -0.47
N GLN A 61 -15.18 4.24 -0.80
CA GLN A 61 -16.51 3.96 -0.27
C GLN A 61 -17.02 2.58 -0.72
N ARG A 62 -16.95 2.29 -2.02
CA ARG A 62 -17.40 1.02 -2.59
C ARG A 62 -16.70 -0.18 -1.96
N LEU A 63 -15.37 -0.12 -1.84
CA LEU A 63 -14.58 -1.19 -1.25
C LEU A 63 -14.97 -1.43 0.21
N CYS A 64 -15.16 -0.35 0.97
CA CYS A 64 -15.61 -0.41 2.35
C CYS A 64 -16.99 -1.09 2.46
N ASP A 65 -17.96 -0.69 1.63
CA ASP A 65 -19.30 -1.26 1.59
C ASP A 65 -19.27 -2.76 1.23
N ASP A 66 -18.41 -3.15 0.25
CA ASP A 66 -18.24 -4.54 -0.15
C ASP A 66 -17.67 -5.39 1.00
N PHE A 67 -16.70 -4.86 1.72
CA PHE A 67 -16.06 -5.55 2.84
C PHE A 67 -17.00 -5.68 4.04
N GLN A 68 -17.75 -4.63 4.37
CA GLN A 68 -18.77 -4.68 5.43
C GLN A 68 -19.85 -5.72 5.12
N ARG A 69 -20.32 -5.80 3.86
CA ARG A 69 -21.26 -6.84 3.41
C ARG A 69 -20.68 -8.27 3.53
N ALA A 70 -19.38 -8.40 3.38
CA ALA A 70 -18.66 -9.67 3.57
C ALA A 70 -18.27 -9.95 5.05
N GLY A 71 -18.79 -9.13 5.99
CA GLY A 71 -18.60 -9.31 7.43
C GLY A 71 -17.24 -8.84 7.97
N LEU A 72 -16.50 -7.99 7.24
CA LEU A 72 -15.27 -7.38 7.75
C LEU A 72 -15.60 -6.04 8.42
N ASP A 73 -15.18 -5.86 9.68
CA ASP A 73 -15.30 -4.57 10.37
C ASP A 73 -14.30 -3.58 9.80
N CYS A 74 -14.79 -2.67 8.98
CA CYS A 74 -14.00 -1.62 8.36
C CYS A 74 -14.77 -0.31 8.28
N GLU A 75 -14.05 0.80 8.24
CA GLU A 75 -14.59 2.13 7.95
C GLU A 75 -13.73 2.81 6.88
N CYS A 76 -14.30 3.80 6.19
CA CYS A 76 -13.56 4.54 5.18
C CYS A 76 -13.30 6.00 5.59
N LEU A 77 -12.22 6.57 5.02
CA LEU A 77 -11.87 7.99 5.13
C LEU A 77 -11.59 8.57 3.75
N HIS A 78 -12.44 9.51 3.33
CA HIS A 78 -12.26 10.29 2.12
C HIS A 78 -12.81 11.71 2.30
N GLY A 79 -12.68 12.57 1.30
CA GLY A 79 -12.97 13.99 1.42
C GLY A 79 -14.42 14.33 1.78
N ASP A 80 -15.39 13.44 1.49
CA ASP A 80 -16.81 13.70 1.78
C ASP A 80 -17.22 13.28 3.21
N ILE A 81 -16.32 12.64 3.98
CA ILE A 81 -16.59 12.25 5.37
C ILE A 81 -16.56 13.49 6.26
N ARG A 82 -17.65 13.72 6.99
CA ARG A 82 -17.76 14.85 7.93
C ARG A 82 -16.72 14.75 9.04
N GLN A 83 -16.20 15.88 9.50
CA GLN A 83 -15.12 15.95 10.49
C GLN A 83 -15.44 15.15 11.76
N GLN A 84 -16.65 15.24 12.28
CA GLN A 84 -17.06 14.49 13.47
C GLN A 84 -17.01 12.98 13.26
N GLN A 85 -17.42 12.49 12.09
CA GLN A 85 -17.35 11.07 11.76
C GLN A 85 -15.89 10.62 11.57
N ARG A 86 -15.08 11.45 10.91
CA ARG A 86 -13.64 11.24 10.76
C ARG A 86 -12.94 11.04 12.11
N GLU A 87 -13.22 11.90 13.08
CA GLU A 87 -12.65 11.82 14.43
C GLU A 87 -13.06 10.53 15.15
N LYS A 88 -14.33 10.11 15.05
CA LYS A 88 -14.83 8.85 15.61
C LYS A 88 -14.15 7.63 14.99
N THR A 89 -14.08 7.58 13.65
CA THR A 89 -13.40 6.52 12.91
C THR A 89 -11.94 6.42 13.34
N MET A 90 -11.25 7.54 13.42
CA MET A 90 -9.85 7.60 13.83
C MET A 90 -9.63 7.15 15.28
N GLN A 91 -10.53 7.54 16.19
CA GLN A 91 -10.47 7.10 17.57
C GLN A 91 -10.66 5.57 17.70
N ARG A 92 -11.62 4.99 16.95
CA ARG A 92 -11.82 3.53 16.89
C ARG A 92 -10.59 2.82 16.34
N TYR A 93 -10.02 3.35 15.25
CA TYR A 93 -8.85 2.75 14.61
C TYR A 93 -7.61 2.81 15.50
N ARG A 94 -7.32 3.96 16.12
CA ARG A 94 -6.18 4.11 17.06
C ARG A 94 -6.31 3.22 18.30
N SER A 95 -7.53 3.02 18.79
CA SER A 95 -7.78 2.16 19.96
C SER A 95 -7.80 0.67 19.64
N GLY A 96 -7.57 0.25 18.37
CA GLY A 96 -7.62 -1.14 17.94
C GLY A 96 -9.03 -1.73 17.86
N LYS A 97 -10.08 -0.92 18.04
CA LYS A 97 -11.48 -1.37 17.92
C LYS A 97 -11.97 -1.49 16.50
N LEU A 98 -11.24 -0.91 15.55
CA LEU A 98 -11.49 -0.97 14.12
C LEU A 98 -10.27 -1.61 13.46
N PRO A 99 -10.35 -2.84 12.95
CA PRO A 99 -9.19 -3.53 12.40
C PRO A 99 -8.77 -3.02 11.02
N VAL A 100 -9.71 -2.53 10.21
CA VAL A 100 -9.43 -2.14 8.83
C VAL A 100 -9.90 -0.72 8.55
N LEU A 101 -8.99 0.09 8.03
CA LEU A 101 -9.28 1.46 7.57
C LEU A 101 -9.01 1.56 6.07
N VAL A 102 -10.03 1.95 5.30
CA VAL A 102 -9.90 2.23 3.86
C VAL A 102 -9.79 3.74 3.67
N ALA A 103 -8.77 4.22 2.98
CA ALA A 103 -8.52 5.66 2.88
C ALA A 103 -8.06 6.10 1.49
N THR A 104 -8.28 7.37 1.16
CA THR A 104 -7.60 8.04 0.06
C THR A 104 -6.36 8.77 0.56
N ASP A 105 -5.38 9.03 -0.31
CA ASP A 105 -4.14 9.75 0.08
C ASP A 105 -4.42 11.11 0.72
N VAL A 106 -5.33 11.88 0.13
CA VAL A 106 -5.71 13.20 0.65
C VAL A 106 -6.29 13.11 2.05
N ALA A 107 -7.15 12.12 2.29
CA ALA A 107 -7.78 11.93 3.59
C ALA A 107 -6.81 11.37 4.63
N SER A 108 -5.79 10.65 4.22
CA SER A 108 -4.77 10.09 5.09
C SER A 108 -3.68 11.09 5.51
N ARG A 109 -3.59 12.23 4.84
CA ARG A 109 -2.65 13.30 5.22
C ARG A 109 -3.01 13.87 6.59
N GLY A 110 -2.02 14.02 7.46
CA GLY A 110 -2.23 14.51 8.83
C GLY A 110 -2.91 13.48 9.76
N ILE A 111 -3.10 12.24 9.30
CA ILE A 111 -3.45 11.14 10.18
C ILE A 111 -2.18 10.71 10.90
N ASP A 112 -2.17 10.93 12.21
CA ASP A 112 -1.16 10.40 13.11
C ASP A 112 -1.55 8.95 13.46
N VAL A 113 -1.34 8.06 12.48
CA VAL A 113 -1.44 6.60 12.63
C VAL A 113 -0.23 5.99 11.96
N ASP A 114 0.65 5.60 12.78
CA ASP A 114 1.83 4.82 12.44
C ASP A 114 1.72 3.44 13.12
N ASP A 115 2.58 2.53 12.71
CA ASP A 115 2.68 1.19 13.30
C ASP A 115 1.44 0.30 13.05
N VAL A 116 0.92 0.35 11.80
CA VAL A 116 -0.04 -0.66 11.34
C VAL A 116 0.69 -1.94 10.92
N ASP A 117 0.05 -3.10 11.08
CA ASP A 117 0.68 -4.38 10.73
C ASP A 117 0.87 -4.50 9.22
N CYS A 118 -0.11 -4.00 8.47
CA CYS A 118 -0.15 -4.16 7.03
C CYS A 118 -0.70 -2.92 6.32
N VAL A 119 -0.03 -2.50 5.27
CA VAL A 119 -0.53 -1.53 4.30
C VAL A 119 -0.89 -2.25 3.01
N ILE A 120 -2.07 -1.96 2.46
CA ILE A 120 -2.51 -2.50 1.17
C ILE A 120 -2.76 -1.35 0.20
N ASN A 121 -1.98 -1.29 -0.88
CA ASN A 121 -2.30 -0.46 -2.03
C ASN A 121 -3.33 -1.22 -2.89
N TYR A 122 -4.63 -0.99 -2.62
CA TYR A 122 -5.68 -1.53 -3.46
C TYR A 122 -5.60 -0.97 -4.87
N ASP A 123 -5.38 0.33 -4.99
CA ASP A 123 -4.99 0.98 -6.23
C ASP A 123 -3.52 1.42 -6.14
N VAL A 124 -2.73 1.14 -7.18
CA VAL A 124 -1.38 1.66 -7.31
C VAL A 124 -1.44 3.18 -7.42
N PRO A 125 -0.67 3.94 -6.62
CA PRO A 125 -0.74 5.41 -6.68
C PRO A 125 -0.22 5.96 -8.00
N GLU A 126 -0.76 7.10 -8.43
CA GLU A 126 -0.31 7.80 -9.64
C GLU A 126 1.08 8.44 -9.46
N GLU A 127 1.34 8.99 -8.26
CA GLU A 127 2.61 9.62 -7.89
C GLU A 127 3.50 8.64 -7.13
N ASN A 128 4.79 8.58 -7.49
CA ASN A 128 5.73 7.64 -6.89
C ASN A 128 5.93 7.90 -5.39
N GLU A 129 5.93 9.17 -4.98
CA GLU A 129 6.09 9.61 -3.60
C GLU A 129 4.95 9.14 -2.70
N TYR A 130 3.73 9.05 -3.22
CA TYR A 130 2.59 8.54 -2.45
C TYR A 130 2.77 7.08 -2.06
N TYR A 131 3.40 6.27 -2.91
CA TYR A 131 3.73 4.91 -2.53
C TYR A 131 4.58 4.84 -1.28
N VAL A 132 5.65 5.63 -1.23
CA VAL A 132 6.56 5.71 -0.07
C VAL A 132 5.81 6.20 1.18
N HIS A 133 4.98 7.23 1.04
CA HIS A 133 4.18 7.76 2.15
C HIS A 133 3.14 6.75 2.66
N ARG A 134 2.51 5.95 1.77
CA ARG A 134 1.54 4.92 2.14
C ARG A 134 2.21 3.80 2.92
N ILE A 135 3.26 3.20 2.37
CA ILE A 135 3.94 2.08 3.05
C ILE A 135 4.64 2.53 4.33
N GLY A 136 5.05 3.79 4.43
CA GLY A 136 5.63 4.36 5.64
C GLY A 136 4.66 4.44 6.83
N ARG A 137 3.42 3.96 6.73
CA ARG A 137 2.49 3.77 7.85
C ARG A 137 2.76 2.48 8.63
N THR A 138 3.57 1.59 8.08
CA THR A 138 4.03 0.35 8.74
C THR A 138 5.55 0.32 8.88
N GLY A 139 6.09 -0.66 9.57
CA GLY A 139 7.55 -0.86 9.72
C GLY A 139 8.23 0.18 10.61
N ARG A 140 7.52 0.77 11.57
CA ARG A 140 8.07 1.74 12.53
C ARG A 140 8.34 1.11 13.89
N ALA A 141 9.00 1.86 14.77
CA ALA A 141 9.30 1.45 16.16
C ALA A 141 10.02 0.09 16.28
N LYS A 142 10.93 -0.21 15.34
CA LYS A 142 11.70 -1.47 15.28
C LYS A 142 10.83 -2.72 15.03
N ARG A 143 9.60 -2.56 14.55
CA ARG A 143 8.77 -3.65 14.07
C ARG A 143 8.88 -3.76 12.57
N LYS A 144 8.92 -5.00 12.08
CA LYS A 144 8.88 -5.28 10.66
C LYS A 144 7.47 -5.05 10.13
N GLY A 145 7.34 -4.24 9.09
CA GLY A 145 6.08 -3.94 8.43
C GLY A 145 5.85 -4.81 7.20
N VAL A 146 4.60 -4.84 6.73
CA VAL A 146 4.22 -5.52 5.49
C VAL A 146 3.42 -4.58 4.60
N ALA A 147 3.77 -4.54 3.32
CA ALA A 147 3.05 -3.78 2.31
C ALA A 147 2.68 -4.66 1.11
N TRP A 148 1.42 -4.61 0.71
CA TRP A 148 0.88 -5.30 -0.45
C TRP A 148 0.43 -4.33 -1.52
N SER A 149 0.62 -4.70 -2.79
CA SER A 149 0.05 -4.01 -3.95
C SER A 149 -0.80 -4.98 -4.75
N ILE A 150 -2.09 -4.66 -4.94
CA ILE A 150 -3.03 -5.50 -5.67
C ILE A 150 -3.11 -5.02 -7.11
N ILE A 151 -2.70 -5.86 -8.04
CA ILE A 151 -2.56 -5.55 -9.46
C ILE A 151 -3.69 -6.20 -10.25
N GLY A 152 -4.55 -5.38 -10.83
CA GLY A 152 -5.69 -5.85 -11.62
C GLY A 152 -5.49 -5.79 -13.13
N ASN A 153 -4.45 -5.07 -13.60
CA ASN A 153 -4.23 -4.85 -15.03
C ASN A 153 -2.77 -4.50 -15.34
N PHE A 154 -2.44 -4.50 -16.61
CA PHE A 154 -1.07 -4.20 -17.06
C PHE A 154 -0.60 -2.76 -16.75
N PRO A 155 -1.40 -1.70 -16.92
CA PRO A 155 -0.99 -0.35 -16.51
C PRO A 155 -0.60 -0.25 -15.03
N GLU A 156 -1.36 -0.87 -14.12
CA GLU A 156 -1.02 -0.90 -12.70
C GLU A 156 0.32 -1.63 -12.45
N LYS A 157 0.56 -2.74 -13.17
CA LYS A 157 1.84 -3.46 -13.08
C LYS A 157 3.00 -2.61 -13.56
N ALA A 158 2.86 -1.95 -14.71
CA ALA A 158 3.89 -1.07 -15.25
C ALA A 158 4.20 0.10 -14.31
N LYS A 159 3.14 0.68 -13.69
CA LYS A 159 3.32 1.76 -12.70
C LYS A 159 4.02 1.26 -11.43
N LEU A 160 3.67 0.07 -10.95
CA LEU A 160 4.35 -0.51 -9.78
C LEU A 160 5.84 -0.78 -10.06
N ASP A 161 6.19 -1.23 -11.27
CA ASP A 161 7.58 -1.44 -11.69
C ASP A 161 8.36 -0.11 -11.79
N GLU A 162 7.71 0.96 -12.23
CA GLU A 162 8.27 2.31 -12.22
C GLU A 162 8.54 2.79 -10.78
N ILE A 163 7.58 2.62 -9.87
CA ILE A 163 7.70 2.97 -8.46
C ILE A 163 8.85 2.20 -7.80
N ALA A 164 8.95 0.90 -8.06
CA ALA A 164 10.02 0.07 -7.51
C ALA A 164 11.41 0.57 -7.93
N LYS A 165 11.56 0.99 -9.19
CA LYS A 165 12.81 1.59 -9.69
C LYS A 165 13.09 2.96 -9.07
N PHE A 166 12.08 3.82 -8.99
CA PHE A 166 12.19 5.16 -8.42
C PHE A 166 12.64 5.13 -6.96
N SER A 167 12.03 4.26 -6.15
CA SER A 167 12.28 4.16 -4.71
C SER A 167 13.41 3.20 -4.33
N ASN A 168 13.99 2.49 -5.31
CA ASN A 168 14.97 1.43 -5.10
C ASN A 168 14.45 0.35 -4.13
N TYR A 169 13.18 -0.05 -4.30
CA TYR A 169 12.55 -1.10 -3.52
C TYR A 169 12.47 -2.41 -4.32
N THR A 170 12.55 -3.52 -3.59
CA THR A 170 12.27 -4.85 -4.14
C THR A 170 10.85 -5.25 -3.72
N ILE A 171 9.95 -5.38 -4.69
CA ILE A 171 8.57 -5.83 -4.48
C ILE A 171 8.47 -7.27 -4.98
N GLN A 172 8.26 -8.21 -4.07
CA GLN A 172 8.21 -9.64 -4.39
C GLN A 172 6.83 -10.03 -4.94
N PRO A 173 6.74 -10.54 -6.18
CA PRO A 173 5.50 -11.09 -6.70
C PRO A 173 5.11 -12.38 -5.95
N MET A 174 3.84 -12.47 -5.56
CA MET A 174 3.27 -13.60 -4.84
C MET A 174 2.00 -14.09 -5.50
N VAL A 175 1.63 -15.32 -5.22
CA VAL A 175 0.36 -15.93 -5.61
C VAL A 175 -0.40 -16.30 -4.34
N LEU A 176 -1.67 -15.91 -4.26
CA LEU A 176 -2.57 -16.26 -3.17
C LEU A 176 -3.52 -17.37 -3.66
N SER A 177 -3.38 -18.54 -3.10
CA SER A 177 -4.27 -19.67 -3.42
C SER A 177 -5.70 -19.47 -2.87
N PRO A 178 -6.69 -20.25 -3.34
CA PRO A 178 -8.06 -20.16 -2.84
C PRO A 178 -8.20 -20.45 -1.34
N ASP A 179 -7.34 -21.27 -0.78
CA ASP A 179 -7.26 -21.61 0.65
C ASP A 179 -6.44 -20.59 1.48
N GLY A 180 -5.94 -19.52 0.85
CA GLY A 180 -5.25 -18.41 1.52
C GLY A 180 -3.76 -18.62 1.71
N GLN A 181 -3.15 -19.63 1.11
CA GLN A 181 -1.70 -19.82 1.16
C GLN A 181 -0.98 -18.88 0.19
N LEU A 182 0.14 -18.34 0.64
CA LEU A 182 1.00 -17.47 -0.15
C LEU A 182 2.20 -18.24 -0.66
N THR A 183 2.42 -18.20 -1.97
CA THR A 183 3.61 -18.76 -2.63
C THR A 183 4.28 -17.70 -3.49
N LYS A 184 5.60 -17.79 -3.66
CA LYS A 184 6.29 -16.89 -4.59
C LYS A 184 5.86 -17.20 -6.02
N GLU A 185 5.58 -16.14 -6.79
CA GLU A 185 5.36 -16.30 -8.23
C GLU A 185 6.67 -16.70 -8.90
N GLU A 186 6.68 -17.83 -9.59
CA GLU A 186 7.83 -18.23 -10.42
C GLU A 186 7.89 -17.33 -11.65
N VAL A 187 8.90 -16.47 -11.71
CA VAL A 187 9.17 -15.64 -12.88
C VAL A 187 9.64 -16.58 -14.00
N LYS A 188 8.74 -16.98 -14.88
CA LYS A 188 9.13 -17.70 -16.12
C LYS A 188 10.04 -16.78 -16.90
N ALA A 189 11.29 -17.20 -17.09
CA ALA A 189 12.23 -16.51 -17.95
C ALA A 189 11.59 -16.25 -19.34
N PRO A 190 11.78 -15.07 -19.94
CA PRO A 190 11.25 -14.79 -21.26
C PRO A 190 11.74 -15.86 -22.25
N PRO A 191 10.89 -16.37 -23.17
CA PRO A 191 11.30 -17.35 -24.12
C PRO A 191 12.49 -16.82 -24.93
N ALA A 192 13.54 -17.62 -25.03
CA ALA A 192 14.74 -17.27 -25.76
C ALA A 192 14.37 -16.83 -27.19
N PRO A 193 14.99 -15.76 -27.74
CA PRO A 193 14.66 -15.27 -29.05
C PRO A 193 14.85 -16.39 -30.08
N LYS A 194 13.76 -16.71 -30.78
CA LYS A 194 13.82 -17.68 -31.87
C LYS A 194 14.87 -17.22 -32.89
N ARG A 195 16.00 -17.93 -33.01
CA ARG A 195 16.98 -17.70 -34.05
C ARG A 195 16.26 -17.81 -35.39
N ARG A 196 16.10 -16.70 -36.10
CA ARG A 196 15.74 -16.75 -37.54
C ARG A 196 16.93 -17.35 -38.28
N PHE A 197 16.79 -18.54 -38.73
CA PHE A 197 17.67 -19.08 -39.78
C PHE A 197 17.40 -18.25 -41.05
N ARG A 198 18.48 -17.71 -41.63
CA ARG A 198 18.51 -17.18 -42.99
C ARG A 198 18.70 -18.35 -43.96
#